data_759c1873fd42faeeffabd2f0fcf0c406
#
_entry.id   759c1873fd42faeeffabd2f0fcf0c406
#
_cell.length_a   1.000
_cell.length_b   1.000
_cell.length_c   1.000
_cell.angle_alpha   90.00
_cell.angle_beta   90.00
_cell.angle_gamma   90.00
#
_symmetry.space_group_name_H-M   'P 1'
#
loop_
_entity.id
_entity.type
_entity.pdbx_description
1 polymer ?
#
loop_
_entity_poly.entity_id
_entity_poly.type
_entity_poly.pdbx_seq_one_letter_code
_entity_poly.pdbx_strand_id
1 'polypeptide(L)'
;MHRKTDWSENRKDDKGEMSFSGMVKEELSRQIGLARHCKMAELAAILCSCGKMECFSGDSKLKIQTENEAVARKCFTLLQKTFNIETKIFVRENSHLKRVKVYTIEITDPEEIQVIFQALRLVTNSIDQGTLVLSDMLVVQQNCCKRAFIRGAFLASGSISDPEKGYHFEIVCPDVRKAEQLQVVIRSFSVDAKIVQRKKSYVVYVKEGAQIV
;
A
#
# COMPACT_ATOMS: atom_id res chain seq x y z
N MET A 1 4.43 26.90 1.36
CA MET A 1 5.70 26.87 0.64
C MET A 1 5.98 25.41 0.28
N HIS A 2 5.81 25.00 -1.00
CA HIS A 2 5.92 23.62 -1.43
C HIS A 2 7.32 23.40 -2.00
N ARG A 3 8.13 22.57 -1.35
CA ARG A 3 9.43 22.16 -1.91
C ARG A 3 9.23 20.95 -2.83
N LYS A 4 9.70 21.10 -4.07
CA LYS A 4 9.97 19.95 -4.96
C LYS A 4 11.21 19.25 -4.42
N THR A 5 11.13 18.01 -4.07
CA THR A 5 12.30 17.21 -3.68
C THR A 5 12.79 16.44 -4.89
N ASP A 6 13.97 16.80 -5.37
CA ASP A 6 14.80 15.98 -6.23
C ASP A 6 15.44 14.90 -5.35
N TRP A 7 15.30 13.62 -5.73
CA TRP A 7 15.70 12.46 -4.93
C TRP A 7 17.21 12.26 -4.81
N SER A 8 18.02 13.11 -5.46
CA SER A 8 19.47 12.96 -5.51
C SER A 8 20.22 13.54 -4.30
N GLU A 9 19.63 14.41 -3.47
CA GLU A 9 20.43 15.23 -2.54
C GLU A 9 20.12 15.14 -1.03
N ASN A 10 19.27 14.25 -0.52
CA ASN A 10 19.01 14.22 0.93
C ASN A 10 19.28 12.85 1.57
N ARG A 11 20.57 12.46 1.60
CA ARG A 11 21.08 11.37 2.45
C ARG A 11 21.98 11.95 3.53
N LYS A 12 21.43 12.69 4.49
CA LYS A 12 22.10 12.93 5.78
C LYS A 12 21.07 13.14 6.89
N ASP A 13 21.25 12.32 7.96
CA ASP A 13 20.89 12.54 9.36
C ASP A 13 19.42 12.43 9.77
N ASP A 14 18.97 11.15 9.94
CA ASP A 14 18.20 10.75 11.13
C ASP A 14 18.41 9.23 11.35
N LYS A 15 19.52 8.86 12.00
CA LYS A 15 19.82 7.47 12.39
C LYS A 15 19.14 7.14 13.72
N GLY A 16 17.81 7.08 13.72
CA GLY A 16 17.11 6.17 14.59
C GLY A 16 17.23 4.76 13.99
N GLU A 17 17.62 3.75 14.77
CA GLU A 17 17.68 2.36 14.31
C GLU A 17 16.34 1.99 13.65
N MET A 18 16.40 1.64 12.36
CA MET A 18 15.22 1.22 11.61
C MET A 18 14.74 -0.11 12.16
N SER A 19 13.45 -0.23 12.50
CA SER A 19 12.88 -1.48 12.97
C SER A 19 13.05 -2.60 11.93
N PHE A 20 13.07 -3.86 12.37
CA PHE A 20 13.13 -5.02 11.47
C PHE A 20 12.07 -4.94 10.37
N SER A 21 10.81 -4.64 10.74
CA SER A 21 9.73 -4.41 9.78
C SER A 21 10.03 -3.27 8.79
N GLY A 22 10.70 -2.22 9.24
CA GLY A 22 11.15 -1.11 8.37
C GLY A 22 12.20 -1.56 7.36
N MET A 23 13.18 -2.35 7.78
CA MET A 23 14.21 -2.91 6.89
C MET A 23 13.59 -3.81 5.83
N VAL A 24 12.68 -4.69 6.21
CA VAL A 24 11.95 -5.56 5.27
C VAL A 24 11.14 -4.73 4.27
N LYS A 25 10.46 -3.69 4.71
CA LYS A 25 9.72 -2.79 3.81
C LYS A 25 10.64 -2.06 2.83
N GLU A 26 11.78 -1.57 3.29
CA GLU A 26 12.75 -0.90 2.42
C GLU A 26 13.28 -1.86 1.35
N GLU A 27 13.62 -3.10 1.70
CA GLU A 27 14.04 -4.13 0.75
C GLU A 27 12.94 -4.45 -0.28
N LEU A 28 11.72 -4.75 0.19
CA LEU A 28 10.58 -5.07 -0.68
C LEU A 28 10.21 -3.89 -1.59
N SER A 29 10.40 -2.66 -1.14
CA SER A 29 10.09 -1.48 -1.95
C SER A 29 10.96 -1.38 -3.21
N ARG A 30 12.17 -1.92 -3.17
CA ARG A 30 13.11 -1.93 -4.31
C ARG A 30 12.79 -3.00 -5.35
N GLN A 31 12.03 -4.04 -4.96
CA GLN A 31 11.66 -5.13 -5.85
C GLN A 31 10.51 -4.70 -6.77
N ILE A 32 10.78 -4.41 -8.04
CA ILE A 32 9.77 -4.09 -9.05
C ILE A 32 9.57 -5.31 -9.95
N GLY A 33 8.37 -5.88 -9.95
CA GLY A 33 8.00 -6.99 -10.83
C GLY A 33 8.15 -6.61 -12.31
N LEU A 34 8.66 -7.54 -13.13
CA LEU A 34 8.82 -7.30 -14.57
C LEU A 34 7.47 -7.25 -15.28
N ALA A 35 6.58 -8.21 -14.98
CA ALA A 35 5.29 -8.34 -15.63
C ALA A 35 4.32 -7.23 -15.22
N ARG A 36 3.61 -6.66 -16.20
CA ARG A 36 2.64 -5.58 -15.99
C ARG A 36 1.54 -5.99 -15.01
N HIS A 37 0.99 -7.20 -15.16
CA HIS A 37 -0.08 -7.71 -14.28
C HIS A 37 0.36 -7.80 -12.80
N CYS A 38 1.63 -8.13 -12.51
CA CYS A 38 2.15 -8.14 -11.15
C CYS A 38 2.28 -6.70 -10.58
N LYS A 39 2.73 -5.74 -11.40
CA LYS A 39 2.76 -4.32 -11.02
C LYS A 39 1.36 -3.80 -10.72
N MET A 40 0.36 -4.18 -11.52
CA MET A 40 -1.05 -3.85 -11.30
C MET A 40 -1.57 -4.42 -9.98
N ALA A 41 -1.33 -5.70 -9.71
CA ALA A 41 -1.75 -6.34 -8.45
C ALA A 41 -1.12 -5.68 -7.21
N GLU A 42 0.16 -5.36 -7.28
CA GLU A 42 0.87 -4.69 -6.18
C GLU A 42 0.34 -3.27 -5.94
N LEU A 43 0.14 -2.51 -7.02
CA LEU A 43 -0.41 -1.16 -6.93
C LEU A 43 -1.85 -1.17 -6.40
N ALA A 44 -2.68 -2.11 -6.84
CA ALA A 44 -4.05 -2.27 -6.36
C ALA A 44 -4.09 -2.46 -4.83
N ALA A 45 -3.22 -3.30 -4.26
CA ALA A 45 -3.13 -3.48 -2.82
C ALA A 45 -2.71 -2.20 -2.08
N ILE A 46 -1.73 -1.45 -2.62
CA ILE A 46 -1.30 -0.17 -2.04
C ILE A 46 -2.46 0.83 -2.08
N LEU A 47 -3.15 0.97 -3.21
CA LEU A 47 -4.27 1.90 -3.37
C LEU A 47 -5.46 1.55 -2.46
N CYS A 48 -5.77 0.28 -2.28
CA CYS A 48 -6.79 -0.15 -1.32
C CYS A 48 -6.48 0.26 0.13
N SER A 49 -5.20 0.41 0.48
CA SER A 49 -4.78 0.75 1.85
C SER A 49 -4.53 2.23 2.05
N CYS A 50 -3.92 2.90 1.07
CA CYS A 50 -3.44 4.28 1.16
C CYS A 50 -4.20 5.25 0.26
N GLY A 51 -5.03 4.75 -0.65
CA GLY A 51 -5.76 5.56 -1.64
C GLY A 51 -7.13 5.99 -1.17
N LYS A 52 -7.53 7.18 -1.58
CA LYS A 52 -8.86 7.75 -1.35
C LYS A 52 -9.29 8.61 -2.53
N MET A 53 -10.56 8.49 -2.94
CA MET A 53 -11.19 9.44 -3.83
C MET A 53 -11.71 10.64 -3.04
N GLU A 54 -11.33 11.84 -3.45
CA GLU A 54 -11.87 13.09 -2.91
C GLU A 54 -12.63 13.79 -4.04
N CYS A 55 -13.89 14.16 -3.78
CA CYS A 55 -14.74 14.91 -4.71
C CYS A 55 -15.09 16.26 -4.08
N PHE A 56 -14.73 17.35 -4.75
CA PHE A 56 -15.03 18.72 -4.32
C PHE A 56 -15.56 19.52 -5.51
N SER A 57 -16.77 20.07 -5.37
CA SER A 57 -17.34 21.03 -6.33
C SER A 57 -17.31 20.60 -7.81
N GLY A 58 -17.44 19.30 -8.08
CA GLY A 58 -17.41 18.75 -9.44
C GLY A 58 -16.06 18.19 -9.87
N ASP A 59 -14.97 18.51 -9.19
CA ASP A 59 -13.65 17.95 -9.44
C ASP A 59 -13.43 16.71 -8.58
N SER A 60 -12.85 15.68 -9.18
CA SER A 60 -12.47 14.44 -8.50
C SER A 60 -10.97 14.26 -8.53
N LYS A 61 -10.39 13.83 -7.41
CA LYS A 61 -8.97 13.47 -7.37
C LYS A 61 -8.75 12.15 -6.63
N LEU A 62 -7.81 11.38 -7.13
CA LEU A 62 -7.27 10.22 -6.44
C LEU A 62 -6.07 10.68 -5.60
N LYS A 63 -6.23 10.57 -4.29
CA LYS A 63 -5.20 10.94 -3.31
C LYS A 63 -4.64 9.70 -2.65
N ILE A 64 -3.32 9.57 -2.61
CA ILE A 64 -2.61 8.45 -1.99
C ILE A 64 -1.74 9.03 -0.89
N GLN A 65 -1.92 8.58 0.35
CA GLN A 65 -1.19 9.09 1.50
C GLN A 65 -0.53 7.97 2.31
N THR A 66 0.73 8.18 2.69
CA THR A 66 1.48 7.27 3.55
C THR A 66 2.52 8.02 4.37
N GLU A 67 2.82 7.51 5.56
CA GLU A 67 3.93 8.01 6.39
C GLU A 67 5.28 7.34 6.04
N ASN A 68 5.25 6.32 5.18
CA ASN A 68 6.43 5.55 4.80
C ASN A 68 6.94 6.01 3.43
N GLU A 69 8.15 6.55 3.40
CA GLU A 69 8.82 7.02 2.19
C GLU A 69 9.00 5.91 1.14
N ALA A 70 9.37 4.70 1.57
CA ALA A 70 9.59 3.59 0.67
C ALA A 70 8.30 3.18 -0.06
N VAL A 71 7.15 3.25 0.64
CA VAL A 71 5.82 3.01 0.04
C VAL A 71 5.46 4.11 -0.95
N ALA A 72 5.72 5.37 -0.63
CA ALA A 72 5.46 6.49 -1.55
C ALA A 72 6.28 6.37 -2.83
N ARG A 73 7.59 6.10 -2.71
CA ARG A 73 8.48 5.85 -3.85
C ARG A 73 8.03 4.66 -4.70
N LYS A 74 7.62 3.57 -4.03
CA LYS A 74 7.11 2.38 -4.71
C LYS A 74 5.85 2.69 -5.50
N CYS A 75 4.89 3.38 -4.90
CA CYS A 75 3.64 3.77 -5.53
C CYS A 75 3.89 4.66 -6.76
N PHE A 76 4.72 5.69 -6.62
CA PHE A 76 5.15 6.54 -7.73
C PHE A 76 5.74 5.74 -8.89
N THR A 77 6.69 4.83 -8.59
CA THR A 77 7.35 3.99 -9.60
C THR A 77 6.35 3.06 -10.31
N LEU A 78 5.39 2.49 -9.55
CA LEU A 78 4.38 1.61 -10.12
C LEU A 78 3.40 2.36 -11.01
N LEU A 79 2.96 3.56 -10.64
CA LEU A 79 2.13 4.43 -11.46
C LEU A 79 2.82 4.78 -12.78
N GLN A 80 4.07 5.23 -12.72
CA GLN A 80 4.84 5.56 -13.91
C GLN A 80 5.07 4.34 -14.81
N LYS A 81 5.55 3.20 -14.26
CA LYS A 81 5.90 2.01 -15.06
C LYS A 81 4.69 1.21 -15.57
N THR A 82 3.51 1.41 -15.01
CA THR A 82 2.30 0.65 -15.37
C THR A 82 1.38 1.44 -16.30
N PHE A 83 1.24 2.75 -16.03
CA PHE A 83 0.28 3.63 -16.69
C PHE A 83 0.93 4.80 -17.43
N ASN A 84 2.24 4.99 -17.30
CA ASN A 84 2.99 6.15 -17.79
C ASN A 84 2.46 7.49 -17.24
N ILE A 85 1.96 7.47 -16.01
CA ILE A 85 1.44 8.65 -15.32
C ILE A 85 2.60 9.33 -14.60
N GLU A 86 2.80 10.60 -14.91
CA GLU A 86 3.76 11.48 -14.23
C GLU A 86 3.08 12.20 -13.07
N THR A 87 3.44 11.82 -11.87
CA THR A 87 2.92 12.42 -10.63
C THR A 87 3.99 13.18 -9.88
N LYS A 88 3.57 13.91 -8.85
CA LYS A 88 4.47 14.57 -7.89
C LYS A 88 4.21 14.01 -6.50
N ILE A 89 5.29 13.85 -5.72
CA ILE A 89 5.17 13.50 -4.32
C ILE A 89 5.28 14.78 -3.50
N PHE A 90 4.24 15.09 -2.73
CA PHE A 90 4.24 16.19 -1.78
C PHE A 90 4.59 15.66 -0.40
N VAL A 91 5.50 16.33 0.29
CA VAL A 91 5.90 15.97 1.65
C VAL A 91 5.44 17.06 2.60
N ARG A 92 4.68 16.68 3.62
CA ARG A 92 4.28 17.56 4.72
C ARG A 92 4.87 17.03 6.02
N GLU A 93 5.49 17.90 6.80
CA GLU A 93 5.90 17.61 8.18
C GLU A 93 4.81 18.10 9.14
N ASN A 94 4.34 17.22 10.01
CA ASN A 94 3.39 17.59 11.06
C ASN A 94 4.18 18.01 12.31
N SER A 95 4.16 19.29 12.64
CA SER A 95 5.01 19.91 13.66
C SER A 95 4.51 19.73 15.11
N HIS A 96 3.27 19.22 15.31
CA HIS A 96 2.62 19.37 16.62
C HIS A 96 2.83 18.25 17.64
N LEU A 97 3.29 17.02 17.26
CA LEU A 97 3.42 15.93 18.25
C LEU A 97 4.57 14.92 18.04
N LYS A 98 5.04 14.75 16.86
CA LYS A 98 6.26 14.07 16.41
C LYS A 98 6.51 14.57 14.99
N ARG A 99 7.74 14.78 14.58
CA ARG A 99 8.09 15.15 13.19
C ARG A 99 7.75 13.99 12.23
N VAL A 100 6.47 13.68 12.08
CA VAL A 100 5.98 12.64 11.17
C VAL A 100 5.86 13.26 9.80
N LYS A 101 6.60 12.70 8.83
CA LYS A 101 6.49 13.07 7.42
C LYS A 101 5.33 12.33 6.79
N VAL A 102 4.42 13.03 6.15
CA VAL A 102 3.34 12.46 5.35
C VAL A 102 3.63 12.71 3.88
N TYR A 103 3.72 11.64 3.12
CA TYR A 103 3.93 11.64 1.68
C TYR A 103 2.58 11.53 0.98
N THR A 104 2.30 12.44 0.05
CA THR A 104 1.04 12.49 -0.68
C THR A 104 1.32 12.49 -2.19
N ILE A 105 0.63 11.62 -2.92
CA ILE A 105 0.56 11.60 -4.38
C ILE A 105 -0.87 11.96 -4.76
N GLU A 106 -1.05 12.89 -5.70
CA GLU A 106 -2.36 13.31 -6.20
C GLU A 106 -2.43 13.13 -7.71
N ILE A 107 -3.49 12.49 -8.19
CA ILE A 107 -3.84 12.35 -9.60
C ILE A 107 -5.17 13.06 -9.78
N THR A 108 -5.18 14.07 -10.65
CA THR A 108 -6.31 14.97 -10.87
C THR A 108 -6.93 14.84 -12.25
N ASP A 109 -6.24 14.18 -13.18
CA ASP A 109 -6.76 13.92 -14.52
C ASP A 109 -7.85 12.83 -14.44
N PRO A 110 -9.10 13.12 -14.84
CA PRO A 110 -10.20 12.17 -14.80
C PRO A 110 -9.97 10.93 -15.67
N GLU A 111 -9.30 11.09 -16.83
CA GLU A 111 -9.01 9.98 -17.74
C GLU A 111 -7.98 9.02 -17.12
N GLU A 112 -6.93 9.56 -16.51
CA GLU A 112 -5.93 8.77 -15.80
C GLU A 112 -6.56 8.01 -14.61
N ILE A 113 -7.43 8.68 -13.83
CA ILE A 113 -8.16 8.06 -12.73
C ILE A 113 -9.03 6.92 -13.25
N GLN A 114 -9.79 7.15 -14.34
CA GLN A 114 -10.65 6.13 -14.93
C GLN A 114 -9.84 4.91 -15.40
N VAL A 115 -8.72 5.12 -16.09
CA VAL A 115 -7.82 4.05 -16.53
C VAL A 115 -7.29 3.24 -15.36
N ILE A 116 -6.86 3.89 -14.27
CA ILE A 116 -6.40 3.22 -13.05
C ILE A 116 -7.53 2.36 -12.46
N PHE A 117 -8.72 2.92 -12.29
CA PHE A 117 -9.85 2.23 -11.69
C PHE A 117 -10.26 0.99 -12.50
N GLN A 118 -10.38 1.12 -13.81
CA GLN A 118 -10.73 0.01 -14.69
C GLN A 118 -9.66 -1.09 -14.69
N ALA A 119 -8.40 -0.71 -14.86
CA ALA A 119 -7.30 -1.66 -14.95
C ALA A 119 -7.05 -2.41 -13.64
N LEU A 120 -7.18 -1.73 -12.50
CA LEU A 120 -6.96 -2.30 -11.17
C LEU A 120 -8.23 -2.87 -10.53
N ARG A 121 -9.37 -2.80 -11.22
CA ARG A 121 -10.67 -3.25 -10.70
C ARG A 121 -11.07 -2.57 -9.38
N LEU A 122 -10.78 -1.27 -9.27
CA LEU A 122 -11.08 -0.49 -8.09
C LEU A 122 -12.48 0.12 -8.18
N VAL A 123 -13.14 0.19 -7.03
CA VAL A 123 -14.39 0.95 -6.84
C VAL A 123 -14.28 1.71 -5.52
N THR A 124 -15.03 2.80 -5.41
CA THR A 124 -15.17 3.53 -4.15
C THR A 124 -16.15 2.80 -3.23
N ASN A 125 -15.79 2.69 -1.96
CA ASN A 125 -16.71 2.17 -0.96
C ASN A 125 -17.76 3.26 -0.64
N SER A 126 -19.05 2.96 -0.84
CA SER A 126 -20.14 3.88 -0.58
C SER A 126 -20.35 4.19 0.92
N ILE A 127 -19.89 3.28 1.80
CA ILE A 127 -20.09 3.40 3.25
C ILE A 127 -18.98 4.27 3.87
N ASP A 128 -17.76 4.22 3.34
CA ASP A 128 -16.57 4.84 3.92
C ASP A 128 -15.98 5.87 2.95
N GLN A 129 -16.73 6.92 2.71
CA GLN A 129 -16.43 8.14 1.93
C GLN A 129 -15.13 8.12 1.12
N GLY A 130 -15.15 7.46 -0.04
CA GLY A 130 -14.08 7.53 -1.03
C GLY A 130 -12.91 6.56 -0.82
N THR A 131 -12.94 5.66 0.17
CA THR A 131 -11.95 4.57 0.28
C THR A 131 -12.08 3.58 -0.88
N LEU A 132 -10.95 3.02 -1.32
CA LEU A 132 -10.90 2.14 -2.48
C LEU A 132 -10.95 0.68 -2.08
N VAL A 133 -11.73 -0.11 -2.80
CA VAL A 133 -11.82 -1.57 -2.64
C VAL A 133 -11.77 -2.24 -4.01
N LEU A 134 -11.37 -3.51 -4.07
CA LEU A 134 -11.48 -4.29 -5.28
C LEU A 134 -12.95 -4.65 -5.54
N SER A 135 -13.42 -4.44 -6.77
CA SER A 135 -14.75 -4.88 -7.21
C SER A 135 -14.81 -6.41 -7.33
N ASP A 136 -13.71 -6.99 -7.80
CA ASP A 136 -13.51 -8.42 -7.99
C ASP A 136 -12.03 -8.80 -7.80
N MET A 137 -11.72 -10.09 -7.92
CA MET A 137 -10.37 -10.62 -7.70
C MET A 137 -9.60 -10.89 -9.01
N LEU A 138 -10.02 -10.32 -10.14
CA LEU A 138 -9.38 -10.57 -11.45
C LEU A 138 -7.92 -10.13 -11.48
N VAL A 139 -7.58 -9.06 -10.76
CA VAL A 139 -6.20 -8.53 -10.67
C VAL A 139 -5.25 -9.47 -9.92
N VAL A 140 -5.76 -10.46 -9.18
CA VAL A 140 -4.97 -11.41 -8.35
C VAL A 140 -5.19 -12.88 -8.71
N GLN A 141 -5.51 -13.18 -9.95
CA GLN A 141 -5.77 -14.58 -10.39
C GLN A 141 -4.52 -15.45 -10.39
N GLN A 142 -3.39 -14.95 -10.90
CA GLN A 142 -2.15 -15.72 -11.01
C GLN A 142 -1.37 -15.70 -9.69
N ASN A 143 -0.64 -16.78 -9.40
CA ASN A 143 0.17 -16.89 -8.18
C ASN A 143 1.21 -15.74 -8.04
N CYS A 144 1.80 -15.29 -9.15
CA CYS A 144 2.70 -14.14 -9.14
C CYS A 144 1.97 -12.82 -8.79
N CYS A 145 0.71 -12.64 -9.25
CA CYS A 145 -0.13 -11.49 -8.88
C CYS A 145 -0.52 -11.54 -7.41
N LYS A 146 -0.87 -12.72 -6.89
CA LYS A 146 -1.18 -12.92 -5.47
C LYS A 146 0.00 -12.54 -4.57
N ARG A 147 1.22 -12.98 -4.91
CA ARG A 147 2.44 -12.57 -4.19
C ARG A 147 2.68 -11.07 -4.26
N ALA A 148 2.50 -10.46 -5.43
CA ALA A 148 2.63 -9.03 -5.61
C ALA A 148 1.58 -8.25 -4.79
N PHE A 149 0.33 -8.73 -4.74
CA PHE A 149 -0.74 -8.16 -3.94
C PHE A 149 -0.44 -8.22 -2.44
N ILE A 150 0.01 -9.38 -1.92
CA ILE A 150 0.42 -9.52 -0.51
C ILE A 150 1.58 -8.55 -0.20
N ARG A 151 2.58 -8.45 -1.08
CA ARG A 151 3.70 -7.52 -0.92
C ARG A 151 3.22 -6.07 -0.86
N GLY A 152 2.32 -5.66 -1.75
CA GLY A 152 1.73 -4.31 -1.73
C GLY A 152 0.95 -4.01 -0.45
N ALA A 153 0.13 -4.95 0.01
CA ALA A 153 -0.63 -4.84 1.26
C ALA A 153 0.31 -4.76 2.48
N PHE A 154 1.36 -5.59 2.52
CA PHE A 154 2.36 -5.55 3.59
C PHE A 154 3.13 -4.23 3.59
N LEU A 155 3.58 -3.74 2.45
CA LEU A 155 4.24 -2.45 2.34
C LEU A 155 3.37 -1.34 2.91
N ALA A 156 2.09 -1.30 2.54
CA ALA A 156 1.17 -0.25 2.94
C ALA A 156 0.84 -0.25 4.44
N SER A 157 0.54 -1.41 5.02
CA SER A 157 0.00 -1.50 6.38
C SER A 157 0.44 -2.74 7.17
N GLY A 158 1.42 -3.49 6.66
CA GLY A 158 1.94 -4.68 7.32
C GLY A 158 2.97 -4.40 8.40
N SER A 159 3.16 -5.37 9.27
CA SER A 159 4.22 -5.43 10.26
C SER A 159 4.71 -6.86 10.41
N ILE A 160 6.00 -7.02 10.64
CA ILE A 160 6.65 -8.31 10.91
C ILE A 160 7.63 -8.13 12.05
N SER A 161 7.63 -9.08 13.00
CA SER A 161 8.61 -9.09 14.08
C SER A 161 9.95 -9.65 13.63
N ASP A 162 11.00 -9.25 14.33
CA ASP A 162 12.30 -9.86 14.23
C ASP A 162 12.22 -11.35 14.60
N PRO A 163 12.69 -12.28 13.75
CA PRO A 163 12.66 -13.71 14.02
C PRO A 163 13.32 -14.11 15.35
N GLU A 164 14.34 -13.36 15.81
CA GLU A 164 15.01 -13.59 17.10
C GLU A 164 14.12 -13.24 18.29
N LYS A 165 13.09 -12.40 18.10
CA LYS A 165 12.14 -11.96 19.14
C LYS A 165 10.78 -12.66 19.07
N GLY A 166 10.64 -13.61 18.13
CA GLY A 166 9.42 -14.35 17.89
C GLY A 166 8.78 -14.04 16.54
N TYR A 167 7.97 -14.97 16.06
CA TYR A 167 7.32 -14.87 14.75
C TYR A 167 5.96 -14.21 14.87
N HIS A 168 5.82 -13.03 14.28
CA HIS A 168 4.54 -12.33 14.18
C HIS A 168 4.47 -11.61 12.85
N PHE A 169 3.44 -11.92 12.08
CA PHE A 169 3.14 -11.25 10.81
C PHE A 169 1.71 -10.75 10.86
N GLU A 170 1.51 -9.47 10.60
CA GLU A 170 0.17 -8.90 10.55
C GLU A 170 0.06 -7.82 9.46
N ILE A 171 -1.14 -7.68 8.90
CA ILE A 171 -1.51 -6.59 7.98
C ILE A 171 -2.83 -5.99 8.48
N VAL A 172 -2.82 -4.68 8.70
CA VAL A 172 -4.00 -3.94 9.16
C VAL A 172 -4.86 -3.53 7.97
N CYS A 173 -6.14 -3.88 8.02
CA CYS A 173 -7.13 -3.51 7.02
C CYS A 173 -8.18 -2.56 7.63
N PRO A 174 -8.57 -1.47 6.93
CA PRO A 174 -9.54 -0.52 7.46
C PRO A 174 -10.95 -1.09 7.55
N ASP A 175 -11.30 -2.08 6.73
CA ASP A 175 -12.62 -2.72 6.72
C ASP A 175 -12.53 -4.24 6.54
N VAL A 176 -13.64 -4.93 6.86
CA VAL A 176 -13.72 -6.40 6.84
C VAL A 176 -13.55 -6.97 5.44
N ARG A 177 -14.12 -6.35 4.42
CA ARG A 177 -14.07 -6.83 3.03
C ARG A 177 -12.63 -6.93 2.52
N LYS A 178 -11.81 -5.91 2.80
CA LYS A 178 -10.36 -5.93 2.47
C LYS A 178 -9.62 -7.03 3.23
N ALA A 179 -9.96 -7.23 4.51
CA ALA A 179 -9.34 -8.28 5.32
C ALA A 179 -9.69 -9.68 4.78
N GLU A 180 -10.95 -9.92 4.40
CA GLU A 180 -11.39 -11.17 3.80
C GLU A 180 -10.73 -11.44 2.44
N GLN A 181 -10.67 -10.44 1.56
CA GLN A 181 -9.99 -10.54 0.28
C GLN A 181 -8.51 -10.89 0.47
N LEU A 182 -7.82 -10.22 1.37
CA LEU A 182 -6.41 -10.49 1.68
C LEU A 182 -6.21 -11.88 2.29
N GLN A 183 -7.09 -12.30 3.22
CA GLN A 183 -7.06 -13.63 3.82
C GLN A 183 -7.19 -14.73 2.78
N VAL A 184 -8.14 -14.59 1.85
CA VAL A 184 -8.33 -15.55 0.74
C VAL A 184 -7.06 -15.67 -0.10
N VAL A 185 -6.41 -14.54 -0.42
CA VAL A 185 -5.16 -14.54 -1.19
C VAL A 185 -4.04 -15.24 -0.42
N ILE A 186 -3.85 -14.95 0.87
CA ILE A 186 -2.80 -15.58 1.69
C ILE A 186 -3.07 -17.08 1.85
N ARG A 187 -4.32 -17.48 2.13
CA ARG A 187 -4.71 -18.89 2.28
C ARG A 187 -4.51 -19.71 1.01
N SER A 188 -4.53 -19.09 -0.16
CA SER A 188 -4.26 -19.78 -1.43
C SER A 188 -2.82 -20.31 -1.56
N PHE A 189 -1.93 -19.94 -0.62
CA PHE A 189 -0.56 -20.49 -0.47
C PHE A 189 -0.45 -21.52 0.67
N SER A 190 -1.57 -22.07 1.14
CA SER A 190 -1.63 -23.01 2.28
C SER A 190 -1.15 -22.41 3.61
N VAL A 191 -1.21 -21.08 3.74
CA VAL A 191 -0.88 -20.34 4.97
C VAL A 191 -2.16 -20.09 5.77
N ASP A 192 -2.20 -20.50 7.05
CA ASP A 192 -3.36 -20.32 7.95
C ASP A 192 -3.47 -18.86 8.46
N ALA A 193 -3.83 -17.96 7.57
CA ALA A 193 -4.10 -16.58 7.92
C ALA A 193 -5.45 -16.45 8.64
N LYS A 194 -5.48 -15.70 9.75
CA LYS A 194 -6.65 -15.42 10.57
C LYS A 194 -6.99 -13.94 10.54
N ILE A 195 -8.24 -13.61 10.81
CA ILE A 195 -8.73 -12.23 10.95
C ILE A 195 -9.16 -12.02 12.40
N VAL A 196 -8.78 -10.88 12.96
CA VAL A 196 -9.30 -10.39 14.24
C VAL A 196 -9.70 -8.92 14.09
N GLN A 197 -10.82 -8.54 14.69
CA GLN A 197 -11.20 -7.13 14.78
C GLN A 197 -10.47 -6.48 15.95
N ARG A 198 -9.80 -5.35 15.68
CA ARG A 198 -9.15 -4.51 16.70
C ARG A 198 -9.69 -3.08 16.58
N LYS A 199 -10.49 -2.66 17.56
CA LYS A 199 -11.17 -1.35 17.56
C LYS A 199 -11.98 -1.15 16.27
N LYS A 200 -11.56 -0.21 15.41
CA LYS A 200 -12.23 0.13 14.14
C LYS A 200 -11.56 -0.52 12.91
N SER A 201 -10.57 -1.39 13.10
CA SER A 201 -9.79 -2.02 12.03
C SER A 201 -9.84 -3.54 12.14
N TYR A 202 -9.50 -4.22 11.07
CA TYR A 202 -9.37 -5.67 10.99
C TYR A 202 -7.90 -6.01 10.74
N VAL A 203 -7.39 -7.02 11.43
CA VAL A 203 -5.99 -7.45 11.31
C VAL A 203 -5.97 -8.86 10.75
N VAL A 204 -5.34 -9.01 9.58
CA VAL A 204 -5.01 -10.32 9.02
C VAL A 204 -3.64 -10.71 9.56
N TYR A 205 -3.52 -11.87 10.21
CA TYR A 205 -2.28 -12.28 10.85
C TYR A 205 -1.99 -13.77 10.69
N VAL A 206 -0.70 -14.11 10.80
CA VAL A 206 -0.19 -15.50 10.82
C VAL A 206 0.56 -15.69 12.12
N LYS A 207 0.28 -16.81 12.84
CA LYS A 207 0.88 -17.12 14.13
C LYS A 207 2.04 -18.11 14.05
N GLU A 208 1.99 -19.02 13.10
CA GLU A 208 2.94 -20.12 13.04
C GLU A 208 4.24 -19.68 12.39
N GLY A 209 5.35 -19.74 13.12
CA GLY A 209 6.68 -19.36 12.64
C GLY A 209 7.07 -20.08 11.34
N ALA A 210 6.79 -21.37 11.23
CA ALA A 210 7.05 -22.15 10.02
C ALA A 210 6.30 -21.69 8.75
N GLN A 211 5.27 -20.88 8.90
CA GLN A 211 4.50 -20.30 7.79
C GLN A 211 4.91 -18.84 7.47
N ILE A 212 5.74 -18.25 8.33
CA ILE A 212 6.21 -16.85 8.18
C ILE A 212 7.60 -16.81 7.54
N VAL A 213 8.40 -17.88 7.70
CA VAL A 213 9.76 -18.02 7.17
C VAL A 213 9.77 -18.46 5.70
#